data_cfa50c630eddb212f4061de57b01762f
#
_entry.id   cfa50c630eddb212f4061de57b01762f
#
_cell.length_a   1.000
_cell.length_b   1.000
_cell.length_c   1.000
_cell.angle_alpha   90.00
_cell.angle_beta   90.00
_cell.angle_gamma   90.00
#
_symmetry.space_group_name_H-M   'P 1'
#
loop_
_entity.id
_entity.type
_entity.pdbx_description
1 polymer ?
#
loop_
_entity_poly.entity_id
_entity_poly.type
_entity_poly.pdbx_seq_one_letter_code
_entity_poly.pdbx_strand_id
1 'polypeptide(L)'
;PRLIADVRGVLDRHFWEEGPGLFCDEWNRDWTPFSSYRGMNANMHGVEALLAAYEATGEQVFLTRAGRILDMFTARMASAHGWRIPEHYSADWQVDPDYSGNPMFRPAGTTPGHSFEFGRLLLHWWDLAGRPGGDAPANARRLIERALDDAWDPARGGFAYTLGFDGKVAIPARYWWPVTEAIGAVAMLLKLDPQPSDEDWYRRMWRFADT
;
A
#
# COMPACT_ATOMS: atom_id res chain seq x y z
N PRO A 1 -8.25 16.95 -18.68
CA PRO A 1 -9.27 17.53 -17.77
C PRO A 1 -10.62 16.81 -17.83
N ARG A 2 -11.27 16.66 -19.01
CA ARG A 2 -12.62 16.06 -19.10
C ARG A 2 -12.66 14.61 -18.63
N LEU A 3 -11.72 13.77 -19.08
CA LEU A 3 -11.69 12.36 -18.72
C LEU A 3 -11.49 12.17 -17.19
N ILE A 4 -10.64 12.97 -16.56
CA ILE A 4 -10.44 12.91 -15.10
C ILE A 4 -11.73 13.27 -14.37
N ALA A 5 -12.47 14.28 -14.83
CA ALA A 5 -13.75 14.66 -14.24
C ALA A 5 -14.81 13.57 -14.42
N ASP A 6 -14.87 12.93 -15.60
CA ASP A 6 -15.80 11.82 -15.88
C ASP A 6 -15.50 10.61 -14.98
N VAL A 7 -14.22 10.20 -14.88
CA VAL A 7 -13.78 9.10 -13.99
C VAL A 7 -14.07 9.43 -12.53
N ARG A 8 -13.74 10.66 -12.08
CA ARG A 8 -14.06 11.11 -10.73
C ARG A 8 -15.56 10.99 -10.44
N GLY A 9 -16.43 11.39 -11.38
CA GLY A 9 -17.88 11.27 -11.21
C GLY A 9 -18.37 9.83 -11.04
N VAL A 10 -17.68 8.85 -11.64
CA VAL A 10 -17.94 7.42 -11.42
C VAL A 10 -17.45 6.97 -10.05
N LEU A 11 -16.22 7.34 -9.68
CA LEU A 11 -15.64 7.01 -8.38
C LEU A 11 -16.48 7.59 -7.22
N ASP A 12 -16.88 8.84 -7.32
CA ASP A 12 -17.71 9.52 -6.31
C ASP A 12 -19.07 8.87 -6.12
N ARG A 13 -19.67 8.35 -7.20
CA ARG A 13 -21.01 7.79 -7.18
C ARG A 13 -21.06 6.33 -6.73
N HIS A 14 -20.05 5.55 -7.07
CA HIS A 14 -20.10 4.11 -6.91
C HIS A 14 -19.03 3.54 -5.98
N PHE A 15 -17.83 4.08 -5.98
CA PHE A 15 -16.70 3.45 -5.28
C PHE A 15 -16.31 4.13 -3.97
N TRP A 16 -16.43 5.48 -3.89
CA TRP A 16 -16.00 6.22 -2.70
C TRP A 16 -17.04 6.14 -1.58
N GLU A 17 -16.66 5.56 -0.45
CA GLU A 17 -17.44 5.50 0.78
C GLU A 17 -17.02 6.67 1.69
N GLU A 18 -17.81 7.76 1.73
CA GLU A 18 -17.42 8.99 2.44
C GLU A 18 -17.25 8.79 3.95
N GLY A 19 -18.06 7.93 4.57
CA GLY A 19 -17.98 7.65 6.01
C GLY A 19 -16.59 7.13 6.42
N PRO A 20 -16.14 5.98 5.93
CA PRO A 20 -14.81 5.46 6.19
C PRO A 20 -13.70 6.27 5.48
N GLY A 21 -13.99 6.90 4.34
CA GLY A 21 -13.00 7.59 3.50
C GLY A 21 -12.15 6.63 2.70
N LEU A 22 -12.78 5.60 2.14
CA LEU A 22 -12.13 4.50 1.45
C LEU A 22 -12.91 4.13 0.19
N PHE A 23 -12.27 3.38 -0.70
CA PHE A 23 -12.92 2.80 -1.87
C PHE A 23 -13.44 1.39 -1.57
N CYS A 24 -14.69 1.10 -1.99
CA CYS A 24 -15.11 -0.28 -2.16
C CYS A 24 -14.50 -0.90 -3.43
N ASP A 25 -14.42 -2.22 -3.48
CA ASP A 25 -13.59 -2.91 -4.47
C ASP A 25 -14.28 -3.07 -5.83
N GLU A 26 -15.55 -3.51 -5.85
CA GLU A 26 -16.12 -4.05 -7.06
C GLU A 26 -17.64 -3.90 -7.16
N TRP A 27 -18.13 -3.74 -8.39
CA TRP A 27 -19.52 -3.64 -8.76
C TRP A 27 -19.84 -4.55 -9.93
N ASN A 28 -21.09 -5.01 -10.01
CA ASN A 28 -21.59 -5.64 -11.22
C ASN A 28 -21.67 -4.62 -12.37
N ARG A 29 -21.75 -5.12 -13.59
CA ARG A 29 -21.84 -4.28 -14.80
C ARG A 29 -23.04 -3.33 -14.80
N ASP A 30 -24.12 -3.70 -14.13
CA ASP A 30 -25.35 -2.92 -13.98
C ASP A 30 -25.35 -2.00 -12.75
N TRP A 31 -24.22 -1.85 -12.09
CA TRP A 31 -24.03 -1.08 -10.86
C TRP A 31 -24.80 -1.61 -9.65
N THR A 32 -25.14 -2.88 -9.63
CA THR A 32 -25.56 -3.55 -8.40
C THR A 32 -24.33 -3.99 -7.59
N PRO A 33 -24.39 -4.05 -6.24
CA PRO A 33 -23.27 -4.52 -5.43
C PRO A 33 -22.83 -5.94 -5.85
N PHE A 34 -21.53 -6.15 -6.04
CA PHE A 34 -20.99 -7.47 -6.38
C PHE A 34 -20.77 -8.31 -5.12
N SER A 35 -20.17 -7.74 -4.11
CA SER A 35 -19.87 -8.42 -2.85
C SER A 35 -19.84 -7.44 -1.67
N SER A 36 -19.75 -7.98 -0.46
CA SER A 36 -19.48 -7.20 0.76
C SER A 36 -17.97 -7.12 1.10
N TYR A 37 -17.14 -7.70 0.27
CA TYR A 37 -15.68 -7.69 0.44
C TYR A 37 -15.12 -6.27 0.37
N ARG A 38 -14.12 -6.02 1.20
CA ARG A 38 -13.28 -4.82 1.16
C ARG A 38 -11.81 -5.24 1.17
N GLY A 39 -11.03 -4.63 0.32
CA GLY A 39 -9.61 -4.93 0.16
C GLY A 39 -8.72 -3.73 0.32
N MET A 40 -7.55 -3.98 0.87
CA MET A 40 -6.50 -2.98 0.94
C MET A 40 -5.97 -2.62 -0.46
N ASN A 41 -5.83 -3.63 -1.35
CA ASN A 41 -5.18 -3.47 -2.66
C ASN A 41 -5.87 -2.43 -3.56
N ALA A 42 -7.22 -2.44 -3.64
CA ALA A 42 -7.96 -1.44 -4.41
C ALA A 42 -7.74 -0.02 -3.88
N ASN A 43 -7.62 0.13 -2.56
CA ASN A 43 -7.34 1.42 -1.93
C ASN A 43 -5.91 1.90 -2.16
N MET A 44 -4.93 1.01 -2.16
CA MET A 44 -3.54 1.31 -2.47
C MET A 44 -3.39 1.89 -3.89
N HIS A 45 -3.92 1.20 -4.90
CA HIS A 45 -3.95 1.72 -6.28
C HIS A 45 -4.85 2.95 -6.42
N GLY A 46 -5.88 3.08 -5.57
CA GLY A 46 -6.66 4.30 -5.43
C GLY A 46 -5.79 5.50 -5.00
N VAL A 47 -4.88 5.30 -4.04
CA VAL A 47 -3.92 6.35 -3.63
C VAL A 47 -3.03 6.75 -4.80
N GLU A 48 -2.46 5.80 -5.56
CA GLU A 48 -1.65 6.11 -6.74
C GLU A 48 -2.41 6.98 -7.74
N ALA A 49 -3.64 6.57 -8.08
CA ALA A 49 -4.48 7.32 -9.01
C ALA A 49 -4.84 8.73 -8.48
N LEU A 50 -5.12 8.85 -7.18
CA LEU A 50 -5.42 10.13 -6.54
C LEU A 50 -4.20 11.07 -6.51
N LEU A 51 -3.01 10.58 -6.20
CA LEU A 51 -1.78 11.38 -6.21
C LEU A 51 -1.46 11.84 -7.64
N ALA A 52 -1.53 10.95 -8.63
CA ALA A 52 -1.33 11.31 -10.03
C ALA A 52 -2.38 12.35 -10.53
N ALA A 53 -3.64 12.22 -10.10
CA ALA A 53 -4.69 13.18 -10.41
C ALA A 53 -4.41 14.54 -9.76
N TYR A 54 -3.92 14.57 -8.52
CA TYR A 54 -3.50 15.81 -7.86
C TYR A 54 -2.35 16.48 -8.60
N GLU A 55 -1.30 15.75 -8.97
CA GLU A 55 -0.16 16.28 -9.72
C GLU A 55 -0.59 16.84 -11.08
N ALA A 56 -1.58 16.23 -11.74
CA ALA A 56 -2.07 16.65 -13.03
C ALA A 56 -3.03 17.86 -12.98
N THR A 57 -3.74 18.07 -11.85
CA THR A 57 -4.83 19.05 -11.79
C THR A 57 -4.66 20.12 -10.71
N GLY A 58 -3.92 19.83 -9.64
CA GLY A 58 -3.83 20.65 -8.43
C GLY A 58 -5.09 20.61 -7.56
N GLU A 59 -6.07 19.75 -7.85
CA GLU A 59 -7.32 19.71 -7.10
C GLU A 59 -7.13 19.05 -5.73
N GLN A 60 -7.25 19.82 -4.66
CA GLN A 60 -6.99 19.41 -3.27
C GLN A 60 -7.79 18.18 -2.81
N VAL A 61 -8.96 17.94 -3.38
CA VAL A 61 -9.79 16.77 -3.03
C VAL A 61 -9.06 15.45 -3.24
N PHE A 62 -8.23 15.35 -4.27
CA PHE A 62 -7.46 14.14 -4.54
C PHE A 62 -6.41 13.87 -3.45
N LEU A 63 -5.66 14.91 -3.07
CA LEU A 63 -4.66 14.82 -2.01
C LEU A 63 -5.29 14.51 -0.65
N THR A 64 -6.45 15.10 -0.35
CA THR A 64 -7.19 14.87 0.89
C THR A 64 -7.68 13.43 0.99
N ARG A 65 -8.24 12.87 -0.10
CA ARG A 65 -8.70 11.48 -0.15
C ARG A 65 -7.55 10.49 -0.01
N ALA A 66 -6.44 10.73 -0.72
CA ALA A 66 -5.23 9.92 -0.57
C ALA A 66 -4.74 9.89 0.88
N GLY A 67 -4.73 11.04 1.56
CA GLY A 67 -4.35 11.13 2.97
C GLY A 67 -5.27 10.32 3.91
N ARG A 68 -6.59 10.29 3.66
CA ARG A 68 -7.54 9.49 4.45
C ARG A 68 -7.28 7.98 4.31
N ILE A 69 -7.05 7.52 3.08
CA ILE A 69 -6.72 6.11 2.82
C ILE A 69 -5.39 5.74 3.50
N LEU A 70 -4.37 6.57 3.32
CA LEU A 70 -3.07 6.37 3.94
C LEU A 70 -3.14 6.33 5.46
N ASP A 71 -3.90 7.23 6.11
CA ASP A 71 -4.10 7.23 7.56
C ASP A 71 -4.70 5.89 8.02
N MET A 72 -5.73 5.38 7.32
CA MET A 72 -6.35 4.11 7.67
C MET A 72 -5.34 2.96 7.63
N PHE A 73 -4.62 2.77 6.54
CA PHE A 73 -3.79 1.59 6.36
C PHE A 73 -2.41 1.71 7.00
N THR A 74 -1.77 2.88 6.92
CA THR A 74 -0.38 3.04 7.37
C THR A 74 -0.25 3.51 8.83
N ALA A 75 -1.24 4.24 9.37
CA ALA A 75 -1.21 4.67 10.75
C ALA A 75 -2.02 3.75 11.66
N ARG A 76 -3.30 3.48 11.32
CA ARG A 76 -4.19 2.71 12.19
C ARG A 76 -3.97 1.21 12.06
N MET A 77 -4.15 0.65 10.85
CA MET A 77 -4.06 -0.80 10.66
C MET A 77 -2.65 -1.32 10.88
N ALA A 78 -1.64 -0.72 10.27
CA ALA A 78 -0.26 -1.15 10.43
C ALA A 78 0.21 -1.10 11.89
N SER A 79 -0.06 -0.02 12.62
CA SER A 79 0.34 0.10 14.03
C SER A 79 -0.32 -0.95 14.92
N ALA A 80 -1.58 -1.28 14.67
CA ALA A 80 -2.32 -2.29 15.42
C ALA A 80 -1.84 -3.73 15.12
N HIS A 81 -1.15 -3.94 13.98
CA HIS A 81 -0.73 -5.27 13.50
C HIS A 81 0.81 -5.40 13.39
N GLY A 82 1.56 -4.72 14.25
CA GLY A 82 3.02 -4.82 14.30
C GLY A 82 3.72 -4.31 13.04
N TRP A 83 3.18 -3.28 12.43
CA TRP A 83 3.65 -2.65 11.19
C TRP A 83 3.55 -3.57 9.96
N ARG A 84 2.50 -4.41 9.93
CA ARG A 84 2.07 -5.19 8.77
C ARG A 84 0.66 -4.76 8.42
N ILE A 85 0.34 -4.68 7.13
CA ILE A 85 -0.99 -4.26 6.70
C ILE A 85 -1.80 -5.52 6.35
N PRO A 86 -2.91 -5.79 7.06
CA PRO A 86 -3.85 -6.83 6.66
C PRO A 86 -4.39 -6.58 5.24
N GLU A 87 -4.59 -7.65 4.46
CA GLU A 87 -5.05 -7.54 3.07
C GLU A 87 -6.58 -7.40 2.96
N HIS A 88 -7.35 -8.05 3.85
CA HIS A 88 -8.76 -8.30 3.65
C HIS A 88 -9.61 -7.84 4.82
N TYR A 89 -10.79 -7.31 4.49
CA TYR A 89 -11.70 -6.68 5.45
C TYR A 89 -13.16 -7.03 5.12
N SER A 90 -14.02 -6.96 6.15
CA SER A 90 -15.48 -6.99 6.01
C SER A 90 -16.03 -5.68 5.45
N ALA A 91 -17.32 -5.65 5.16
CA ALA A 91 -18.04 -4.44 4.74
C ALA A 91 -17.91 -3.25 5.72
N ASP A 92 -17.69 -3.55 7.00
CA ASP A 92 -17.50 -2.55 8.08
C ASP A 92 -16.01 -2.23 8.35
N TRP A 93 -15.13 -2.60 7.43
CA TRP A 93 -13.69 -2.38 7.52
C TRP A 93 -13.03 -3.00 8.76
N GLN A 94 -13.59 -4.13 9.24
CA GLN A 94 -12.93 -4.96 10.24
C GLN A 94 -12.02 -5.97 9.52
N VAL A 95 -10.84 -6.22 10.07
CA VAL A 95 -9.92 -7.21 9.51
C VAL A 95 -10.60 -8.58 9.46
N ASP A 96 -10.54 -9.25 8.31
CA ASP A 96 -11.01 -10.63 8.12
C ASP A 96 -9.79 -11.59 8.19
N PRO A 97 -9.50 -12.15 9.37
CA PRO A 97 -8.34 -13.03 9.56
C PRO A 97 -8.52 -14.40 8.91
N ASP A 98 -9.76 -14.78 8.64
CA ASP A 98 -10.14 -16.09 8.10
C ASP A 98 -10.37 -16.04 6.58
N TYR A 99 -10.08 -14.89 5.95
CA TYR A 99 -10.25 -14.74 4.51
C TYR A 99 -9.51 -15.84 3.74
N SER A 100 -10.22 -16.45 2.83
CA SER A 100 -9.74 -17.54 1.98
C SER A 100 -10.09 -17.24 0.52
N GLY A 101 -9.18 -16.61 -0.19
CA GLY A 101 -9.29 -16.28 -1.60
C GLY A 101 -8.30 -17.00 -2.49
N ASN A 102 -8.14 -16.52 -3.72
CA ASN A 102 -7.13 -17.02 -4.63
C ASN A 102 -5.72 -16.70 -4.10
N PRO A 103 -4.86 -17.70 -3.85
CA PRO A 103 -3.55 -17.48 -3.23
C PRO A 103 -2.57 -16.66 -4.09
N MET A 104 -2.85 -16.48 -5.37
CA MET A 104 -2.04 -15.65 -6.27
C MET A 104 -2.51 -14.20 -6.32
N PHE A 105 -3.82 -13.95 -6.30
CA PHE A 105 -4.39 -12.62 -6.54
C PHE A 105 -4.97 -11.98 -5.28
N ARG A 106 -5.43 -12.79 -4.33
CA ARG A 106 -5.97 -12.35 -3.03
C ARG A 106 -5.48 -13.29 -1.93
N PRO A 107 -4.16 -13.34 -1.68
CA PRO A 107 -3.58 -14.21 -0.66
C PRO A 107 -4.00 -13.78 0.74
N ALA A 108 -4.25 -14.74 1.63
CA ALA A 108 -4.52 -14.45 3.03
C ALA A 108 -3.30 -13.84 3.75
N GLY A 109 -3.54 -13.09 4.81
CA GLY A 109 -2.49 -12.54 5.66
C GLY A 109 -2.06 -11.13 5.28
N THR A 110 -0.75 -10.92 5.13
CA THR A 110 -0.13 -9.65 4.78
C THR A 110 0.87 -9.82 3.65
N THR A 111 1.00 -8.83 2.79
CA THR A 111 1.91 -8.88 1.62
C THR A 111 3.01 -7.83 1.78
N PRO A 112 4.26 -8.23 2.03
CA PRO A 112 5.38 -7.29 2.22
C PRO A 112 5.57 -6.32 1.05
N GLY A 113 5.33 -6.78 -0.18
CA GLY A 113 5.35 -5.94 -1.38
C GLY A 113 4.42 -4.74 -1.27
N HIS A 114 3.21 -4.93 -0.79
CA HIS A 114 2.23 -3.86 -0.55
C HIS A 114 2.65 -2.92 0.59
N SER A 115 3.36 -3.43 1.60
CA SER A 115 3.93 -2.56 2.65
C SER A 115 5.00 -1.62 2.09
N PHE A 116 5.84 -2.08 1.16
CA PHE A 116 6.79 -1.21 0.44
C PHE A 116 6.06 -0.14 -0.35
N GLU A 117 5.05 -0.53 -1.11
CA GLU A 117 4.27 0.37 -1.94
C GLU A 117 3.54 1.43 -1.10
N PHE A 118 2.86 1.04 -0.02
CA PHE A 118 2.24 1.99 0.91
C PHE A 118 3.25 2.91 1.58
N GLY A 119 4.42 2.40 1.98
CA GLY A 119 5.49 3.22 2.54
C GLY A 119 5.96 4.28 1.55
N ARG A 120 6.17 3.91 0.29
CA ARG A 120 6.51 4.82 -0.82
C ARG A 120 5.41 5.86 -1.06
N LEU A 121 4.15 5.42 -1.12
CA LEU A 121 3.00 6.29 -1.36
C LEU A 121 2.77 7.27 -0.21
N LEU A 122 3.01 6.85 1.04
CA LEU A 122 2.91 7.75 2.20
C LEU A 122 3.96 8.86 2.15
N LEU A 123 5.20 8.53 1.78
CA LEU A 123 6.26 9.52 1.59
C LEU A 123 5.95 10.46 0.41
N HIS A 124 5.42 9.93 -0.69
CA HIS A 124 5.01 10.73 -1.85
C HIS A 124 3.88 11.71 -1.49
N TRP A 125 2.84 11.23 -0.81
CA TRP A 125 1.77 12.08 -0.31
C TRP A 125 2.29 13.17 0.63
N TRP A 126 3.17 12.80 1.56
CA TRP A 126 3.75 13.73 2.52
C TRP A 126 4.54 14.85 1.84
N ASP A 127 5.32 14.52 0.80
CA ASP A 127 6.07 15.51 0.00
C ASP A 127 5.13 16.44 -0.76
N LEU A 128 4.12 15.89 -1.46
CA LEU A 128 3.10 16.67 -2.19
C LEU A 128 2.24 17.54 -1.28
N ALA A 129 1.98 17.11 -0.05
CA ALA A 129 1.25 17.88 0.95
C ALA A 129 2.06 19.03 1.56
N GLY A 130 3.29 19.24 1.12
CA GLY A 130 4.19 20.28 1.64
C GLY A 130 4.89 19.90 2.95
N ARG A 131 5.07 18.60 3.17
CA ARG A 131 5.78 18.03 4.34
C ARG A 131 5.17 18.47 5.67
N PRO A 132 3.88 18.24 5.91
CA PRO A 132 3.26 18.62 7.17
C PRO A 132 3.94 17.90 8.34
N GLY A 133 3.91 18.54 9.52
CA GLY A 133 4.33 17.87 10.76
C GLY A 133 3.51 16.61 11.04
N GLY A 134 4.07 15.69 11.86
CA GLY A 134 3.43 14.42 12.21
C GLY A 134 4.30 13.21 11.87
N ASP A 135 3.72 12.02 11.98
CA ASP A 135 4.46 10.76 11.98
C ASP A 135 4.57 10.08 10.60
N ALA A 136 4.15 10.75 9.51
CA ALA A 136 4.12 10.13 8.18
C ALA A 136 5.48 9.54 7.75
N PRO A 137 6.63 10.25 7.82
CA PRO A 137 7.92 9.66 7.49
C PRO A 137 8.30 8.49 8.41
N ALA A 138 8.05 8.63 9.72
CA ALA A 138 8.35 7.57 10.68
C ALA A 138 7.49 6.32 10.46
N ASN A 139 6.21 6.49 10.12
CA ASN A 139 5.30 5.38 9.81
C ASN A 139 5.69 4.69 8.50
N ALA A 140 6.04 5.45 7.47
CA ALA A 140 6.55 4.90 6.21
C ALA A 140 7.82 4.07 6.44
N ARG A 141 8.77 4.61 7.21
CA ARG A 141 10.00 3.89 7.57
C ARG A 141 9.72 2.58 8.29
N ARG A 142 8.85 2.59 9.32
CA ARG A 142 8.50 1.38 10.07
C ARG A 142 7.86 0.31 9.19
N LEU A 143 7.01 0.69 8.25
CA LEU A 143 6.41 -0.24 7.28
C LEU A 143 7.48 -0.88 6.39
N ILE A 144 8.37 -0.06 5.83
CA ILE A 144 9.42 -0.49 4.92
C ILE A 144 10.41 -1.40 5.66
N GLU A 145 10.94 -0.97 6.81
CA GLU A 145 11.89 -1.75 7.61
C GLU A 145 11.29 -3.08 8.07
N ARG A 146 10.02 -3.06 8.54
CA ARG A 146 9.33 -4.30 8.93
C ARG A 146 9.21 -5.28 7.76
N ALA A 147 8.87 -4.81 6.57
CA ALA A 147 8.76 -5.67 5.40
C ALA A 147 10.12 -6.18 4.92
N LEU A 148 11.19 -5.37 5.00
CA LEU A 148 12.56 -5.79 4.71
C LEU A 148 13.01 -6.92 5.65
N ASP A 149 12.78 -6.75 6.95
CA ASP A 149 13.23 -7.70 7.97
C ASP A 149 12.46 -9.02 7.92
N ASP A 150 11.14 -8.96 7.73
CA ASP A 150 10.29 -10.14 7.81
C ASP A 150 10.35 -11.01 6.54
N ALA A 151 10.55 -10.42 5.38
CA ALA A 151 10.33 -11.11 4.11
C ALA A 151 11.58 -11.40 3.29
N TRP A 152 12.71 -10.72 3.55
CA TRP A 152 13.94 -10.95 2.80
C TRP A 152 14.49 -12.35 3.04
N ASP A 153 14.76 -13.10 1.96
CA ASP A 153 15.46 -14.39 2.03
C ASP A 153 16.98 -14.17 2.04
N PRO A 154 17.68 -14.36 3.17
CA PRO A 154 19.11 -14.07 3.24
C PRO A 154 19.97 -15.08 2.45
N ALA A 155 19.46 -16.26 2.15
CA ALA A 155 20.20 -17.30 1.44
C ALA A 155 20.06 -17.16 -0.09
N ARG A 156 18.89 -16.76 -0.58
CA ARG A 156 18.57 -16.76 -2.01
C ARG A 156 18.31 -15.37 -2.57
N GLY A 157 18.11 -14.38 -1.70
CA GLY A 157 17.65 -13.05 -2.08
C GLY A 157 16.15 -13.01 -2.44
N GLY A 158 15.62 -11.79 -2.61
CA GLY A 158 14.22 -11.55 -2.89
C GLY A 158 13.34 -11.67 -1.66
N PHE A 159 12.05 -11.37 -1.83
CA PHE A 159 11.08 -11.31 -0.74
C PHE A 159 10.06 -12.45 -0.83
N ALA A 160 9.73 -13.05 0.31
CA ALA A 160 8.57 -13.94 0.39
C ALA A 160 7.31 -13.20 -0.02
N TYR A 161 6.40 -13.88 -0.72
CA TYR A 161 5.19 -13.25 -1.25
C TYR A 161 4.25 -12.80 -0.14
N THR A 162 3.88 -13.71 0.77
CA THR A 162 2.99 -13.37 1.87
C THR A 162 3.49 -13.89 3.21
N LEU A 163 3.05 -13.21 4.26
CA LEU A 163 3.28 -13.56 5.65
C LEU A 163 1.94 -13.77 6.34
N GLY A 164 1.93 -14.64 7.34
CA GLY A 164 0.84 -14.71 8.32
C GLY A 164 0.82 -13.46 9.22
N PHE A 165 -0.25 -13.31 9.99
CA PHE A 165 -0.35 -12.21 10.99
C PHE A 165 0.72 -12.30 12.08
N ASP A 166 1.32 -13.49 12.30
CA ASP A 166 2.45 -13.71 13.20
C ASP A 166 3.82 -13.30 12.59
N GLY A 167 3.82 -12.85 11.34
CA GLY A 167 5.01 -12.44 10.61
C GLY A 167 5.81 -13.60 10.00
N LYS A 168 5.34 -14.83 10.11
CA LYS A 168 6.01 -15.97 9.49
C LYS A 168 5.62 -16.10 8.01
N VAL A 169 6.56 -16.60 7.22
CA VAL A 169 6.34 -16.84 5.80
C VAL A 169 5.20 -17.84 5.59
N ALA A 170 4.13 -17.38 4.93
CA ALA A 170 2.98 -18.19 4.54
C ALA A 170 3.13 -18.72 3.10
N ILE A 171 3.48 -17.85 2.14
CA ILE A 171 3.75 -18.23 0.76
C ILE A 171 5.20 -17.83 0.42
N PRO A 172 6.13 -18.80 0.29
CA PRO A 172 7.55 -18.51 0.04
C PRO A 172 7.87 -18.21 -1.43
N ALA A 173 6.88 -18.18 -2.32
CA ALA A 173 7.06 -17.77 -3.71
C ALA A 173 7.65 -16.34 -3.75
N ARG A 174 8.47 -16.07 -4.78
CA ARG A 174 9.13 -14.78 -4.95
C ARG A 174 8.81 -14.26 -6.34
N TYR A 175 8.32 -13.04 -6.38
CA TYR A 175 7.98 -12.34 -7.61
C TYR A 175 8.88 -11.12 -7.78
N TRP A 176 8.99 -10.62 -9.00
CA TRP A 176 9.80 -9.44 -9.29
C TRP A 176 9.22 -8.15 -8.71
N TRP A 177 7.89 -8.01 -8.73
CA TRP A 177 7.25 -6.77 -8.32
C TRP A 177 7.51 -6.36 -6.86
N PRO A 178 7.59 -7.24 -5.83
CA PRO A 178 7.97 -6.81 -4.49
C PRO A 178 9.39 -6.24 -4.40
N VAL A 179 10.31 -6.72 -5.26
CA VAL A 179 11.68 -6.20 -5.31
C VAL A 179 11.69 -4.80 -5.91
N THR A 180 10.96 -4.56 -7.00
CA THR A 180 10.87 -3.23 -7.61
C THR A 180 10.20 -2.22 -6.70
N GLU A 181 9.14 -2.61 -5.98
CA GLU A 181 8.51 -1.75 -4.98
C GLU A 181 9.44 -1.45 -3.80
N ALA A 182 10.18 -2.44 -3.31
CA ALA A 182 11.17 -2.23 -2.25
C ALA A 182 12.29 -1.27 -2.67
N ILE A 183 12.82 -1.41 -3.89
CA ILE A 183 13.81 -0.47 -4.45
C ILE A 183 13.23 0.94 -4.49
N GLY A 184 12.01 1.11 -5.00
CA GLY A 184 11.32 2.40 -5.06
C GLY A 184 11.09 3.01 -3.67
N ALA A 185 10.67 2.19 -2.69
CA ALA A 185 10.42 2.63 -1.32
C ALA A 185 11.71 3.10 -0.62
N VAL A 186 12.78 2.31 -0.72
CA VAL A 186 14.07 2.68 -0.13
C VAL A 186 14.70 3.88 -0.86
N ALA A 187 14.52 4.02 -2.17
CA ALA A 187 14.94 5.23 -2.90
C ALA A 187 14.21 6.48 -2.40
N MET A 188 12.92 6.38 -2.04
CA MET A 188 12.18 7.51 -1.43
C MET A 188 12.69 7.82 -0.03
N LEU A 189 13.05 6.82 0.81
CA LEU A 189 13.71 7.06 2.10
C LEU A 189 15.04 7.78 1.91
N LEU A 190 15.90 7.32 1.01
CA LEU A 190 17.18 7.96 0.69
C LEU A 190 17.02 9.42 0.24
N LYS A 191 15.93 9.73 -0.46
CA LYS A 191 15.66 11.09 -0.95
C LYS A 191 15.10 12.01 0.13
N LEU A 192 14.22 11.52 1.02
CA LEU A 192 13.39 12.36 1.88
C LEU A 192 13.73 12.27 3.36
N ASP A 193 14.21 11.12 3.84
CA ASP A 193 14.50 10.84 5.25
C ASP A 193 15.63 9.79 5.38
N PRO A 194 16.87 10.08 4.86
CA PRO A 194 17.93 9.09 4.73
C PRO A 194 18.49 8.60 6.07
N GLN A 195 18.76 7.29 6.14
CA GLN A 195 19.53 6.65 7.20
C GLN A 195 20.66 5.79 6.61
N PRO A 196 21.73 5.50 7.37
CA PRO A 196 22.90 4.75 6.86
C PRO A 196 22.56 3.36 6.29
N SER A 197 21.58 2.66 6.87
CA SER A 197 21.13 1.33 6.42
C SER A 197 20.43 1.33 5.07
N ASP A 198 19.86 2.47 4.64
CA ASP A 198 19.06 2.55 3.42
C ASP A 198 19.91 2.30 2.17
N GLU A 199 21.13 2.84 2.13
CA GLU A 199 22.06 2.62 1.02
C GLU A 199 22.47 1.15 0.88
N ASP A 200 22.67 0.45 2.00
CA ASP A 200 23.04 -0.97 2.00
C ASP A 200 21.89 -1.82 1.47
N TRP A 201 20.63 -1.54 1.87
CA TRP A 201 19.46 -2.20 1.34
C TRP A 201 19.25 -1.92 -0.14
N TYR A 202 19.36 -0.66 -0.56
CA TYR A 202 19.24 -0.26 -1.96
C TYR A 202 20.21 -1.03 -2.86
N ARG A 203 21.50 -1.06 -2.48
CA ARG A 203 22.54 -1.79 -3.20
C ARG A 203 22.34 -3.31 -3.18
N ARG A 204 21.84 -3.86 -2.07
CA ARG A 204 21.55 -5.30 -1.94
C ARG A 204 20.45 -5.73 -2.90
N MET A 205 19.37 -4.97 -2.97
CA MET A 205 18.24 -5.26 -3.86
C MET A 205 18.62 -5.13 -5.33
N TRP A 206 19.38 -4.11 -5.69
CA TRP A 206 19.88 -3.98 -7.06
C TRP A 206 20.80 -5.12 -7.47
N ARG A 207 21.74 -5.52 -6.63
CA ARG A 207 22.58 -6.70 -6.92
C ARG A 207 21.77 -7.97 -7.13
N PHE A 208 20.67 -8.12 -6.42
CA PHE A 208 19.74 -9.25 -6.64
C PHE A 208 18.96 -9.10 -7.94
N ALA A 209 18.52 -7.91 -8.28
CA ALA A 209 17.73 -7.65 -9.48
C ALA A 209 18.53 -7.81 -10.79
N ASP A 210 19.85 -7.63 -10.74
CA ASP A 210 20.76 -7.75 -11.88
C ASP A 210 21.21 -9.20 -12.17
N THR A 211 20.79 -10.19 -11.35
CA THR A 211 21.14 -11.61 -11.53
C THR A 211 20.01 -12.41 -12.15
#